data_b75ebb1f908a489d0d95fc66bda0291a
#
_entry.id   b75ebb1f908a489d0d95fc66bda0291a
#
_cell.length_a   1.000
_cell.length_b   1.000
_cell.length_c   1.000
_cell.angle_alpha   90.00
_cell.angle_beta   90.00
_cell.angle_gamma   90.00
#
_symmetry.space_group_name_H-M   'P 1'
#
loop_
_entity.id
_entity.type
_entity.pdbx_description
1 polymer ?
#
loop_
_entity_poly.entity_id
_entity_poly.type
_entity_poly.pdbx_seq_one_letter_code
_entity_poly.pdbx_strand_id
1 'polypeptide(L)'
;SGMESTLATIALTNRMAEAGADVALVVTPHYFKGAMTAAALEKHYRQVAAAAPLPIMLYNVPVFTGIDLPVETVVNLATHANIIGIKDSSGNVGKLGLTVRETPDDFQVLTGSGSTFLPALAVGAVGGMMALANIAAGSLAELLRFFRQGDVESAAEIQRRLIAPNVAITAKFGVAGLKAALDVLGSCGGPVRSPLLPLQDSERNELRAILEAGGLL
;
A
#
# COMPACT_ATOMS: atom_id res chain seq x y z
N SER A 1 6.62 -9.32 -4.12
CA SER A 1 6.48 -10.78 -4.23
C SER A 1 5.35 -11.26 -3.33
N GLY A 2 5.14 -12.55 -3.20
CA GLY A 2 4.08 -13.17 -2.42
C GLY A 2 3.33 -14.21 -3.26
N MET A 3 3.30 -15.43 -2.76
CA MET A 3 2.62 -16.57 -3.37
C MET A 3 1.91 -17.34 -2.25
N GLU A 4 1.04 -18.30 -2.62
CA GLU A 4 0.28 -19.08 -1.64
C GLU A 4 1.11 -20.09 -0.83
N SER A 5 2.31 -20.42 -1.27
CA SER A 5 3.22 -21.26 -0.50
C SER A 5 4.52 -20.55 -0.13
N THR A 6 5.08 -20.87 1.01
CA THR A 6 6.35 -20.31 1.49
C THR A 6 7.49 -20.57 0.48
N LEU A 7 7.60 -21.78 -0.05
CA LEU A 7 8.65 -22.12 -1.02
C LEU A 7 8.52 -21.33 -2.32
N ALA A 8 7.30 -21.17 -2.84
CA ALA A 8 7.07 -20.37 -4.05
C ALA A 8 7.35 -18.86 -3.79
N THR A 9 7.02 -18.35 -2.59
CA THR A 9 7.35 -16.97 -2.19
C THR A 9 8.87 -16.77 -2.13
N ILE A 10 9.61 -17.70 -1.53
CA ILE A 10 11.08 -17.66 -1.49
C ILE A 10 11.65 -17.66 -2.92
N ALA A 11 11.22 -18.61 -3.76
CA ALA A 11 11.70 -18.69 -5.13
C ALA A 11 11.44 -17.40 -5.93
N LEU A 12 10.24 -16.82 -5.79
CA LEU A 12 9.91 -15.55 -6.46
C LEU A 12 10.75 -14.40 -5.90
N THR A 13 10.95 -14.32 -4.57
CA THR A 13 11.75 -13.28 -3.93
C THR A 13 13.21 -13.34 -4.39
N ASN A 14 13.79 -14.53 -4.49
CA ASN A 14 15.15 -14.71 -5.00
C ASN A 14 15.28 -14.26 -6.45
N ARG A 15 14.32 -14.63 -7.32
CA ARG A 15 14.30 -14.14 -8.70
C ARG A 15 14.17 -12.62 -8.82
N MET A 16 13.43 -11.98 -7.92
CA MET A 16 13.33 -10.52 -7.89
C MET A 16 14.67 -9.88 -7.48
N ALA A 17 15.38 -10.47 -6.52
CA ALA A 17 16.73 -10.05 -6.15
C ALA A 17 17.72 -10.18 -7.32
N GLU A 18 17.71 -11.32 -8.01
CA GLU A 18 18.53 -11.54 -9.22
C GLU A 18 18.20 -10.53 -10.34
N ALA A 19 16.95 -10.06 -10.41
CA ALA A 19 16.52 -9.03 -11.34
C ALA A 19 16.87 -7.59 -10.91
N GLY A 20 17.54 -7.41 -9.76
CA GLY A 20 18.02 -6.13 -9.26
C GLY A 20 17.08 -5.40 -8.31
N ALA A 21 16.14 -6.10 -7.67
CA ALA A 21 15.34 -5.48 -6.61
C ALA A 21 16.18 -5.28 -5.34
N ASP A 22 15.99 -4.14 -4.65
CA ASP A 22 16.66 -3.82 -3.38
C ASP A 22 15.85 -4.29 -2.16
N VAL A 23 14.52 -4.35 -2.29
CA VAL A 23 13.57 -4.76 -1.23
C VAL A 23 12.43 -5.55 -1.84
N ALA A 24 11.96 -6.60 -1.15
CA ALA A 24 10.77 -7.33 -1.55
C ALA A 24 9.58 -6.98 -0.66
N LEU A 25 8.50 -6.49 -1.26
CA LEU A 25 7.20 -6.33 -0.60
C LEU A 25 6.43 -7.65 -0.71
N VAL A 26 6.16 -8.32 0.42
CA VAL A 26 5.58 -9.67 0.48
C VAL A 26 4.16 -9.61 1.03
N VAL A 27 3.17 -9.91 0.18
CA VAL A 27 1.76 -9.99 0.59
C VAL A 27 1.49 -11.30 1.34
N THR A 28 0.53 -11.28 2.25
CA THR A 28 0.06 -12.49 2.97
C THR A 28 -0.47 -13.54 2.00
N PRO A 29 -0.13 -14.84 2.15
CA PRO A 29 -0.85 -15.90 1.49
C PRO A 29 -2.31 -15.89 1.96
N HIS A 30 -3.27 -16.08 1.04
CA HIS A 30 -4.67 -15.76 1.35
C HIS A 30 -5.71 -16.73 0.79
N TYR A 31 -5.31 -17.72 0.00
CA TYR A 31 -6.28 -18.66 -0.56
C TYR A 31 -6.94 -19.52 0.53
N PHE A 32 -6.15 -20.08 1.46
CA PHE A 32 -6.65 -20.88 2.58
C PHE A 32 -6.83 -20.00 3.85
N LYS A 33 -7.69 -19.00 3.77
CA LYS A 33 -7.85 -17.95 4.81
C LYS A 33 -8.00 -18.51 6.24
N GLY A 34 -8.83 -19.53 6.42
CA GLY A 34 -9.07 -20.13 7.73
C GLY A 34 -7.84 -20.81 8.37
N ALA A 35 -6.84 -21.15 7.56
CA ALA A 35 -5.58 -21.74 8.03
C ALA A 35 -4.48 -20.69 8.24
N MET A 36 -4.68 -19.43 7.81
CA MET A 36 -3.71 -18.35 7.96
C MET A 36 -3.79 -17.72 9.36
N THR A 37 -3.54 -18.56 10.37
CA THR A 37 -3.44 -18.12 11.77
C THR A 37 -2.21 -17.22 11.97
N ALA A 38 -2.16 -16.46 13.07
CA ALA A 38 -0.99 -15.65 13.43
C ALA A 38 0.31 -16.47 13.42
N ALA A 39 0.28 -17.67 14.00
CA ALA A 39 1.44 -18.57 14.03
C ALA A 39 1.86 -19.07 12.63
N ALA A 40 0.89 -19.34 11.74
CA ALA A 40 1.19 -19.76 10.37
C ALA A 40 1.83 -18.62 9.56
N LEU A 41 1.29 -17.40 9.70
CA LEU A 41 1.82 -16.21 9.05
C LEU A 41 3.21 -15.83 9.60
N GLU A 42 3.41 -15.90 10.90
CA GLU A 42 4.73 -15.64 11.52
C GLU A 42 5.78 -16.63 11.02
N LYS A 43 5.46 -17.93 11.01
CA LYS A 43 6.35 -18.96 10.46
C LYS A 43 6.66 -18.72 8.99
N HIS A 44 5.65 -18.38 8.18
CA HIS A 44 5.80 -18.08 6.75
C HIS A 44 6.79 -16.93 6.54
N TYR A 45 6.56 -15.77 7.15
CA TYR A 45 7.41 -14.61 6.98
C TYR A 45 8.83 -14.79 7.49
N ARG A 46 9.01 -15.46 8.64
CA ARG A 46 10.35 -15.79 9.16
C ARG A 46 11.13 -16.67 8.20
N GLN A 47 10.49 -17.68 7.60
CA GLN A 47 11.14 -18.55 6.61
C GLN A 47 11.49 -17.81 5.33
N VAL A 48 10.59 -16.92 4.84
CA VAL A 48 10.88 -16.08 3.68
C VAL A 48 12.05 -15.14 3.98
N ALA A 49 12.03 -14.45 5.11
CA ALA A 49 13.08 -13.52 5.51
C ALA A 49 14.45 -14.19 5.70
N ALA A 50 14.46 -15.40 6.27
CA ALA A 50 15.70 -16.16 6.47
C ALA A 50 16.34 -16.65 5.16
N ALA A 51 15.52 -16.87 4.11
CA ALA A 51 15.99 -17.37 2.82
C ALA A 51 16.17 -16.26 1.76
N ALA A 52 15.68 -15.05 2.00
CA ALA A 52 15.75 -13.95 1.06
C ALA A 52 17.14 -13.29 1.08
N PRO A 53 17.77 -13.05 -0.09
CA PRO A 53 19.08 -12.37 -0.18
C PRO A 53 18.96 -10.85 -0.06
N LEU A 54 17.75 -10.31 0.07
CA LEU A 54 17.44 -8.90 0.21
C LEU A 54 16.44 -8.69 1.37
N PRO A 55 16.36 -7.49 1.95
CA PRO A 55 15.37 -7.17 2.96
C PRO A 55 13.94 -7.37 2.46
N ILE A 56 13.04 -7.83 3.34
CA ILE A 56 11.63 -7.93 3.03
C ILE A 56 10.81 -6.94 3.86
N MET A 57 9.72 -6.49 3.27
CA MET A 57 8.68 -5.68 3.91
C MET A 57 7.36 -6.44 3.87
N LEU A 58 6.67 -6.49 5.00
CA LEU A 58 5.35 -7.11 5.10
C LEU A 58 4.33 -6.30 4.30
N TYR A 59 3.37 -6.97 3.66
CA TYR A 59 2.27 -6.27 2.99
C TYR A 59 0.93 -6.75 3.51
N ASN A 60 0.26 -5.89 4.27
CA ASN A 60 -1.09 -6.08 4.76
C ASN A 60 -2.11 -5.35 3.87
N VAL A 61 -3.02 -6.08 3.23
CA VAL A 61 -4.06 -5.52 2.34
C VAL A 61 -5.38 -6.29 2.50
N PRO A 62 -6.04 -6.18 3.65
CA PRO A 62 -7.18 -7.03 4.02
C PRO A 62 -8.35 -6.94 3.04
N VAL A 63 -8.54 -5.81 2.35
CA VAL A 63 -9.60 -5.66 1.34
C VAL A 63 -9.49 -6.66 0.18
N PHE A 64 -8.27 -7.09 -0.16
CA PHE A 64 -8.04 -8.05 -1.24
C PHE A 64 -7.75 -9.47 -0.73
N THR A 65 -7.01 -9.59 0.37
CA THR A 65 -6.62 -10.90 0.91
C THR A 65 -7.69 -11.50 1.82
N GLY A 66 -8.53 -10.66 2.45
CA GLY A 66 -9.44 -11.08 3.52
C GLY A 66 -8.71 -11.51 4.80
N ILE A 67 -7.43 -11.15 4.92
CA ILE A 67 -6.57 -11.39 6.08
C ILE A 67 -6.02 -10.06 6.55
N ASP A 68 -6.16 -9.78 7.84
CA ASP A 68 -5.58 -8.62 8.49
C ASP A 68 -4.51 -9.07 9.48
N LEU A 69 -3.25 -8.71 9.23
CA LEU A 69 -2.12 -9.04 10.09
C LEU A 69 -2.32 -8.39 11.47
N PRO A 70 -2.41 -9.16 12.57
CA PRO A 70 -2.48 -8.60 13.91
C PRO A 70 -1.22 -7.80 14.25
N VAL A 71 -1.37 -6.73 15.05
CA VAL A 71 -0.22 -5.91 15.50
C VAL A 71 0.82 -6.77 16.22
N GLU A 72 0.38 -7.66 17.10
CA GLU A 72 1.28 -8.59 17.82
C GLU A 72 2.14 -9.44 16.86
N THR A 73 1.54 -9.96 15.78
CA THR A 73 2.27 -10.71 14.75
C THR A 73 3.32 -9.82 14.06
N VAL A 74 2.98 -8.57 13.75
CA VAL A 74 3.93 -7.62 13.14
C VAL A 74 5.08 -7.31 14.09
N VAL A 75 4.79 -7.07 15.37
CA VAL A 75 5.79 -6.81 16.42
C VAL A 75 6.74 -8.00 16.56
N ASN A 76 6.22 -9.24 16.62
CA ASN A 76 7.03 -10.45 16.67
C ASN A 76 7.93 -10.58 15.41
N LEU A 77 7.41 -10.23 14.23
CA LEU A 77 8.16 -10.28 12.98
C LEU A 77 9.23 -9.18 12.89
N ALA A 78 8.97 -8.01 13.46
CA ALA A 78 9.90 -6.89 13.47
C ALA A 78 11.22 -7.19 14.25
N THR A 79 11.26 -8.26 15.05
CA THR A 79 12.49 -8.74 15.70
C THR A 79 13.47 -9.42 14.73
N HIS A 80 13.04 -9.74 13.50
CA HIS A 80 13.89 -10.41 12.52
C HIS A 80 14.64 -9.38 11.68
N ALA A 81 15.98 -9.40 11.73
CA ALA A 81 16.84 -8.38 11.10
C ALA A 81 16.57 -8.13 9.60
N ASN A 82 16.07 -9.16 8.86
CA ASN A 82 15.76 -9.03 7.43
C ASN A 82 14.29 -8.68 7.14
N ILE A 83 13.51 -8.30 8.17
CA ILE A 83 12.15 -7.75 8.03
C ILE A 83 12.20 -6.29 8.44
N ILE A 84 12.25 -5.38 7.46
CA ILE A 84 12.57 -3.96 7.69
C ILE A 84 11.34 -3.07 7.84
N GLY A 85 10.14 -3.59 7.68
CA GLY A 85 8.93 -2.76 7.79
C GLY A 85 7.66 -3.44 7.32
N ILE A 86 6.61 -2.65 7.32
CA ILE A 86 5.28 -3.03 6.83
C ILE A 86 4.69 -1.93 5.95
N LYS A 87 4.04 -2.33 4.86
CA LYS A 87 3.03 -1.52 4.17
C LYS A 87 1.65 -1.99 4.61
N ASP A 88 0.91 -1.14 5.29
CA ASP A 88 -0.47 -1.41 5.71
C ASP A 88 -1.48 -0.63 4.87
N SER A 89 -2.34 -1.36 4.16
CA SER A 89 -3.42 -0.83 3.32
C SER A 89 -4.82 -1.02 3.92
N SER A 90 -4.91 -1.31 5.23
CA SER A 90 -6.20 -1.45 5.92
C SER A 90 -6.96 -0.12 6.06
N GLY A 91 -6.23 1.01 6.04
CA GLY A 91 -6.79 2.33 6.34
C GLY A 91 -7.06 2.56 7.83
N ASN A 92 -6.71 1.60 8.69
CA ASN A 92 -6.89 1.70 10.14
C ASN A 92 -5.73 2.48 10.78
N VAL A 93 -5.93 3.78 10.97
CA VAL A 93 -4.92 4.70 11.55
C VAL A 93 -4.56 4.32 12.98
N GLY A 94 -5.53 3.88 13.79
CA GLY A 94 -5.27 3.42 15.16
C GLY A 94 -4.33 2.21 15.19
N LYS A 95 -4.55 1.24 14.30
CA LYS A 95 -3.67 0.09 14.12
C LYS A 95 -2.26 0.50 13.69
N LEU A 96 -2.15 1.45 12.74
CA LEU A 96 -0.87 1.99 12.31
C LEU A 96 -0.11 2.61 13.50
N GLY A 97 -0.78 3.46 14.29
CA GLY A 97 -0.17 4.09 15.47
C GLY A 97 0.30 3.06 16.52
N LEU A 98 -0.49 2.01 16.76
CA LEU A 98 -0.06 0.91 17.64
C LEU A 98 1.15 0.17 17.07
N THR A 99 1.16 -0.10 15.78
CA THR A 99 2.31 -0.75 15.13
C THR A 99 3.58 0.09 15.26
N VAL A 100 3.50 1.39 15.00
CA VAL A 100 4.64 2.32 15.21
C VAL A 100 5.13 2.29 16.65
N ARG A 101 4.22 2.33 17.62
CA ARG A 101 4.57 2.36 19.04
C ARG A 101 5.27 1.07 19.53
N GLU A 102 4.85 -0.09 19.02
CA GLU A 102 5.27 -1.39 19.55
C GLU A 102 6.43 -2.03 18.75
N THR A 103 6.82 -1.42 17.62
CA THR A 103 7.95 -1.90 16.80
C THR A 103 9.22 -1.09 17.08
N PRO A 104 10.43 -1.61 16.77
CA PRO A 104 11.68 -0.86 16.89
C PRO A 104 11.67 0.44 16.05
N ASP A 105 12.44 1.44 16.48
CA ASP A 105 12.49 2.78 15.84
C ASP A 105 12.94 2.74 14.36
N ASP A 106 13.69 1.73 13.96
CA ASP A 106 14.18 1.53 12.59
C ASP A 106 13.19 0.73 11.72
N PHE A 107 12.11 0.18 12.30
CA PHE A 107 11.09 -0.54 11.56
C PHE A 107 10.18 0.42 10.78
N GLN A 108 10.17 0.31 9.46
CA GLN A 108 9.49 1.24 8.57
C GLN A 108 8.00 0.93 8.45
N VAL A 109 7.15 1.80 8.98
CA VAL A 109 5.69 1.68 8.84
C VAL A 109 5.20 2.61 7.74
N LEU A 110 4.67 2.03 6.64
CA LEU A 110 4.13 2.75 5.49
C LEU A 110 2.62 2.55 5.37
N THR A 111 1.88 3.63 5.06
CA THR A 111 0.48 3.48 4.68
C THR A 111 0.31 3.14 3.21
N GLY A 112 -0.68 2.29 2.89
CA GLY A 112 -1.10 2.01 1.52
C GLY A 112 -2.32 2.82 1.07
N SER A 113 -2.92 3.62 1.97
CA SER A 113 -4.15 4.37 1.72
C SER A 113 -3.89 5.87 1.52
N GLY A 114 -4.18 6.38 0.33
CA GLY A 114 -4.12 7.82 0.05
C GLY A 114 -5.19 8.63 0.80
N SER A 115 -6.32 8.02 1.14
CA SER A 115 -7.37 8.70 1.90
C SER A 115 -6.99 8.99 3.36
N THR A 116 -5.99 8.29 3.89
CA THR A 116 -5.54 8.41 5.28
C THR A 116 -4.05 8.75 5.39
N PHE A 117 -3.47 9.38 4.35
CA PHE A 117 -2.04 9.63 4.33
C PHE A 117 -1.60 10.60 5.45
N LEU A 118 -2.23 11.76 5.56
CA LEU A 118 -1.90 12.73 6.61
C LEU A 118 -2.12 12.17 8.03
N PRO A 119 -3.28 11.58 8.39
CA PRO A 119 -3.42 10.99 9.71
C PRO A 119 -2.47 9.82 9.97
N ALA A 120 -2.06 9.05 8.96
CA ALA A 120 -1.03 8.03 9.10
C ALA A 120 0.34 8.64 9.45
N LEU A 121 0.73 9.75 8.82
CA LEU A 121 1.94 10.51 9.17
C LEU A 121 1.87 11.04 10.60
N ALA A 122 0.70 11.54 11.01
CA ALA A 122 0.50 12.10 12.35
C ALA A 122 0.64 11.05 13.47
N VAL A 123 0.40 9.76 13.19
CA VAL A 123 0.62 8.66 14.15
C VAL A 123 1.97 7.96 13.97
N GLY A 124 2.88 8.51 13.14
CA GLY A 124 4.26 8.08 13.03
C GLY A 124 4.61 7.22 11.81
N ALA A 125 3.70 7.03 10.84
CA ALA A 125 4.09 6.41 9.58
C ALA A 125 5.17 7.28 8.88
N VAL A 126 6.20 6.63 8.34
CA VAL A 126 7.33 7.35 7.72
C VAL A 126 7.02 7.83 6.29
N GLY A 127 5.95 7.32 5.70
CA GLY A 127 5.52 7.64 4.33
C GLY A 127 4.39 6.74 3.85
N GLY A 128 4.24 6.64 2.54
CA GLY A 128 3.20 5.81 1.94
C GLY A 128 3.58 5.23 0.59
N MET A 129 2.98 4.08 0.27
CA MET A 129 3.08 3.42 -1.04
C MET A 129 1.67 3.21 -1.57
N MET A 130 1.16 4.17 -2.31
CA MET A 130 -0.26 4.33 -2.63
C MET A 130 -0.53 4.32 -4.14
N ALA A 131 -1.66 3.73 -4.55
CA ALA A 131 -2.14 3.80 -5.93
C ALA A 131 -2.31 5.26 -6.40
N LEU A 132 -2.73 6.15 -5.50
CA LEU A 132 -2.90 7.57 -5.75
C LEU A 132 -1.62 8.26 -6.25
N ALA A 133 -0.44 7.78 -5.86
CA ALA A 133 0.83 8.34 -6.30
C ALA A 133 1.06 8.24 -7.82
N ASN A 134 0.37 7.34 -8.52
CA ASN A 134 0.45 7.27 -9.98
C ASN A 134 -0.15 8.51 -10.67
N ILE A 135 -1.09 9.21 -10.02
CA ILE A 135 -1.83 10.33 -10.60
C ILE A 135 -1.68 11.66 -9.83
N ALA A 136 -1.14 11.62 -8.61
CA ALA A 136 -1.03 12.78 -7.73
C ALA A 136 0.28 12.78 -6.91
N ALA A 137 1.39 12.27 -7.47
CA ALA A 137 2.67 12.18 -6.76
C ALA A 137 3.14 13.55 -6.23
N GLY A 138 3.02 14.60 -7.04
CA GLY A 138 3.40 15.97 -6.64
C GLY A 138 2.61 16.46 -5.43
N SER A 139 1.27 16.32 -5.46
CA SER A 139 0.41 16.73 -4.33
C SER A 139 0.69 15.93 -3.06
N LEU A 140 0.99 14.63 -3.16
CA LEU A 140 1.36 13.80 -2.01
C LEU A 140 2.73 14.19 -1.43
N ALA A 141 3.70 14.51 -2.29
CA ALA A 141 5.00 15.01 -1.86
C ALA A 141 4.88 16.37 -1.17
N GLU A 142 4.04 17.26 -1.70
CA GLU A 142 3.74 18.55 -1.11
C GLU A 142 3.04 18.43 0.25
N LEU A 143 2.05 17.56 0.37
CA LEU A 143 1.41 17.22 1.64
C LEU A 143 2.46 16.78 2.68
N LEU A 144 3.35 15.85 2.31
CA LEU A 144 4.41 15.38 3.19
C LEU A 144 5.37 16.52 3.59
N ARG A 145 5.70 17.41 2.66
CA ARG A 145 6.54 18.58 2.92
C ARG A 145 5.89 19.53 3.94
N PHE A 146 4.62 19.89 3.73
CA PHE A 146 3.88 20.75 4.67
C PHE A 146 3.78 20.10 6.06
N PHE A 147 3.44 18.82 6.13
CA PHE A 147 3.41 18.09 7.40
C PHE A 147 4.75 18.15 8.13
N ARG A 148 5.88 17.91 7.44
CA ARG A 148 7.23 17.96 8.04
C ARG A 148 7.65 19.36 8.47
N GLN A 149 7.07 20.41 7.88
CA GLN A 149 7.27 21.81 8.27
C GLN A 149 6.35 22.27 9.41
N GLY A 150 5.44 21.40 9.88
CA GLY A 150 4.45 21.74 10.90
C GLY A 150 3.23 22.50 10.38
N ASP A 151 3.12 22.72 9.06
CA ASP A 151 1.96 23.35 8.41
C ASP A 151 0.87 22.29 8.15
N VAL A 152 0.21 21.91 9.25
CA VAL A 152 -0.83 20.88 9.23
C VAL A 152 -2.07 21.34 8.46
N GLU A 153 -2.38 22.64 8.46
CA GLU A 153 -3.54 23.20 7.76
C GLU A 153 -3.41 23.01 6.23
N SER A 154 -2.28 23.42 5.65
CA SER A 154 -2.01 23.22 4.21
C SER A 154 -1.96 21.74 3.85
N ALA A 155 -1.37 20.89 4.69
CA ALA A 155 -1.37 19.45 4.47
C ALA A 155 -2.79 18.86 4.50
N ALA A 156 -3.65 19.32 5.40
CA ALA A 156 -5.04 18.86 5.53
C ALA A 156 -5.90 19.31 4.34
N GLU A 157 -5.66 20.49 3.78
CA GLU A 157 -6.33 20.95 2.57
C GLU A 157 -6.05 19.99 1.39
N ILE A 158 -4.77 19.66 1.15
CA ILE A 158 -4.40 18.70 0.11
C ILE A 158 -5.02 17.34 0.41
N GLN A 159 -4.97 16.86 1.66
CA GLN A 159 -5.55 15.58 2.03
C GLN A 159 -7.04 15.52 1.69
N ARG A 160 -7.82 16.53 2.07
CA ARG A 160 -9.28 16.58 1.82
C ARG A 160 -9.59 16.53 0.32
N ARG A 161 -8.84 17.27 -0.50
CA ARG A 161 -8.99 17.33 -1.96
C ARG A 161 -8.73 15.97 -2.62
N LEU A 162 -7.78 15.21 -2.11
CA LEU A 162 -7.35 13.92 -2.70
C LEU A 162 -8.19 12.71 -2.28
N ILE A 163 -9.12 12.83 -1.32
CA ILE A 163 -9.94 11.70 -0.86
C ILE A 163 -10.79 11.14 -1.99
N ALA A 164 -11.57 11.98 -2.67
CA ALA A 164 -12.47 11.53 -3.73
C ALA A 164 -11.72 10.91 -4.93
N PRO A 165 -10.62 11.51 -5.46
CA PRO A 165 -9.77 10.87 -6.45
C PRO A 165 -9.22 9.51 -5.99
N ASN A 166 -8.74 9.39 -4.75
CA ASN A 166 -8.25 8.11 -4.23
C ASN A 166 -9.35 7.04 -4.20
N VAL A 167 -10.54 7.38 -3.70
CA VAL A 167 -11.69 6.46 -3.67
C VAL A 167 -12.08 6.02 -5.08
N ALA A 168 -12.10 6.94 -6.03
CA ALA A 168 -12.44 6.64 -7.42
C ALA A 168 -11.51 5.58 -8.03
N ILE A 169 -10.19 5.73 -7.87
CA ILE A 169 -9.20 4.83 -8.48
C ILE A 169 -8.89 3.57 -7.66
N THR A 170 -9.47 3.42 -6.48
CA THR A 170 -9.27 2.25 -5.61
C THR A 170 -10.55 1.48 -5.36
N ALA A 171 -11.45 2.01 -4.55
CA ALA A 171 -12.65 1.31 -4.12
C ALA A 171 -13.77 1.32 -5.17
N LYS A 172 -13.96 2.43 -5.91
CA LYS A 172 -15.09 2.59 -6.83
C LYS A 172 -14.82 1.91 -8.19
N PHE A 173 -13.78 2.31 -8.88
CA PHE A 173 -13.44 1.84 -10.23
C PHE A 173 -12.19 0.95 -10.28
N GLY A 174 -11.49 0.82 -9.16
CA GLY A 174 -10.32 -0.05 -9.03
C GLY A 174 -9.22 0.21 -10.07
N VAL A 175 -8.58 -0.87 -10.52
CA VAL A 175 -7.48 -0.81 -11.50
C VAL A 175 -7.92 -0.18 -12.82
N ALA A 176 -9.17 -0.44 -13.28
CA ALA A 176 -9.70 0.17 -14.50
C ALA A 176 -9.80 1.69 -14.36
N GLY A 177 -10.24 2.18 -13.19
CA GLY A 177 -10.28 3.61 -12.87
C GLY A 177 -8.90 4.25 -12.83
N LEU A 178 -7.92 3.60 -12.22
CA LEU A 178 -6.55 4.12 -12.16
C LEU A 178 -5.94 4.26 -13.57
N LYS A 179 -6.11 3.23 -14.41
CA LYS A 179 -5.62 3.27 -15.79
C LYS A 179 -6.32 4.34 -16.63
N ALA A 180 -7.64 4.45 -16.51
CA ALA A 180 -8.40 5.50 -17.18
C ALA A 180 -8.01 6.91 -16.68
N ALA A 181 -7.70 7.08 -15.39
CA ALA A 181 -7.21 8.34 -14.84
C ALA A 181 -5.86 8.75 -15.46
N LEU A 182 -4.95 7.80 -15.64
CA LEU A 182 -3.69 8.06 -16.32
C LEU A 182 -3.89 8.52 -17.76
N ASP A 183 -4.81 7.89 -18.52
CA ASP A 183 -5.14 8.31 -19.89
C ASP A 183 -5.76 9.73 -19.92
N VAL A 184 -6.67 10.02 -18.97
CA VAL A 184 -7.31 11.35 -18.84
C VAL A 184 -6.28 12.45 -18.52
N LEU A 185 -5.24 12.12 -17.76
CA LEU A 185 -4.13 13.02 -17.39
C LEU A 185 -3.03 13.13 -18.48
N GLY A 186 -3.25 12.54 -19.65
CA GLY A 186 -2.28 12.59 -20.76
C GLY A 186 -1.08 11.67 -20.58
N SER A 187 -1.14 10.72 -19.65
CA SER A 187 -0.14 9.67 -19.47
C SER A 187 -0.60 8.37 -20.17
N CYS A 188 0.02 7.24 -19.87
CA CYS A 188 -0.32 5.95 -20.48
C CYS A 188 -0.84 4.97 -19.42
N GLY A 189 -2.17 4.81 -19.33
CA GLY A 189 -2.81 3.76 -18.53
C GLY A 189 -2.85 2.42 -19.25
N GLY A 190 -3.26 2.45 -20.51
CA GLY A 190 -3.43 1.27 -21.35
C GLY A 190 -4.59 0.36 -20.91
N PRO A 191 -4.79 -0.81 -21.55
CA PRO A 191 -5.87 -1.71 -21.25
C PRO A 191 -5.68 -2.42 -19.91
N VAL A 192 -6.79 -2.81 -19.28
CA VAL A 192 -6.77 -3.74 -18.15
C VAL A 192 -6.52 -5.17 -18.62
N ARG A 193 -5.92 -6.00 -17.76
CA ARG A 193 -5.80 -7.43 -18.03
C ARG A 193 -7.12 -8.15 -17.72
N SER A 194 -7.51 -9.09 -18.57
CA SER A 194 -8.63 -10.00 -18.30
C SER A 194 -8.42 -10.73 -16.96
N PRO A 195 -9.48 -10.94 -16.15
CA PRO A 195 -10.92 -10.76 -16.45
C PRO A 195 -11.46 -9.33 -16.17
N LEU A 196 -10.62 -8.35 -15.81
CA LEU A 196 -11.08 -6.97 -15.58
C LEU A 196 -11.61 -6.37 -16.89
N LEU A 197 -12.65 -5.54 -16.77
CA LEU A 197 -13.25 -4.81 -17.88
C LEU A 197 -12.83 -3.33 -17.84
N PRO A 198 -12.73 -2.66 -19.00
CA PRO A 198 -12.51 -1.21 -19.05
C PRO A 198 -13.75 -0.48 -18.53
N LEU A 199 -13.57 0.78 -18.12
CA LEU A 199 -14.68 1.65 -17.75
C LEU A 199 -15.59 1.93 -18.96
N GLN A 200 -16.89 2.03 -18.69
CA GLN A 200 -17.87 2.54 -19.63
C GLN A 200 -17.73 4.06 -19.79
N ASP A 201 -18.28 4.64 -20.86
CA ASP A 201 -18.15 6.08 -21.13
C ASP A 201 -18.73 6.96 -20.00
N SER A 202 -19.86 6.54 -19.42
CA SER A 202 -20.45 7.23 -18.26
C SER A 202 -19.52 7.23 -17.03
N GLU A 203 -18.86 6.10 -16.77
CA GLU A 203 -17.92 5.97 -15.66
C GLU A 203 -16.64 6.79 -15.90
N ARG A 204 -16.17 6.87 -17.17
CA ARG A 204 -15.04 7.73 -17.55
C ARG A 204 -15.38 9.21 -17.34
N ASN A 205 -16.59 9.63 -17.71
CA ASN A 205 -17.06 11.01 -17.49
C ASN A 205 -17.14 11.35 -16.01
N GLU A 206 -17.68 10.44 -15.20
CA GLU A 206 -17.71 10.60 -13.74
C GLU A 206 -16.31 10.68 -13.14
N LEU A 207 -15.42 9.80 -13.55
CA LEU A 207 -14.01 9.81 -13.11
C LEU A 207 -13.36 11.17 -13.44
N ARG A 208 -13.55 11.68 -14.68
CA ARG A 208 -13.01 12.97 -15.08
C ARG A 208 -13.50 14.09 -14.17
N ALA A 209 -14.80 14.16 -13.90
CA ALA A 209 -15.36 15.18 -13.00
C ALA A 209 -14.77 15.08 -11.57
N ILE A 210 -14.53 13.88 -11.06
CA ILE A 210 -13.87 13.66 -9.76
C ILE A 210 -12.43 14.18 -9.78
N LEU A 211 -11.68 13.93 -10.85
CA LEU A 211 -10.31 14.40 -10.99
C LEU A 211 -10.22 15.93 -11.08
N GLU A 212 -11.14 16.56 -11.84
CA GLU A 212 -11.28 18.02 -11.94
C GLU A 212 -11.58 18.65 -10.58
N ALA A 213 -12.59 18.12 -9.86
CA ALA A 213 -12.92 18.56 -8.51
C ALA A 213 -11.79 18.38 -7.50
N GLY A 214 -10.94 17.37 -7.73
CA GLY A 214 -9.73 17.10 -6.96
C GLY A 214 -8.53 18.00 -7.32
N GLY A 215 -8.67 18.87 -8.34
CA GLY A 215 -7.60 19.73 -8.83
C GLY A 215 -6.43 18.96 -9.44
N LEU A 216 -6.73 17.85 -10.14
CA LEU A 216 -5.73 17.02 -10.85
C LEU A 216 -5.78 17.23 -12.37
N LEU A 217 -6.76 17.98 -12.86
CA LEU A 217 -6.92 18.41 -14.26
C LEU A 217 -6.89 19.91 -14.36
#